data_93e30b26d0b954d5a60be818f399e12a
#
_entry.id   93e30b26d0b954d5a60be818f399e12a
#
_cell.length_a   1.000
_cell.length_b   1.000
_cell.length_c   1.000
_cell.angle_alpha   90.00
_cell.angle_beta   90.00
_cell.angle_gamma   90.00
#
_symmetry.space_group_name_H-M   'P 1'
#
loop_
_entity.id
_entity.type
_entity.pdbx_description
1 polymer ?
#
loop_
_entity_poly.entity_id
_entity_poly.type
_entity_poly.pdbx_seq_one_letter_code
_entity_poly.pdbx_strand_id
1 'polypeptide(L)'
;QKYKDDIKMLNSRGITAIKEIGYDDYSGFASVLKDLEDSDSLNMRVSVLSQPVGEGINIDYGKEMREKLNGKCLSFEGYNRMTDRGIARFLGELIEPYAAKPGVTCLEPVDWELIEKETVEADKNGFRFALHCQGDGAVRHVVNIYEKCRKAGGKLINRHAITDLEYSNPADLERMGRLGVIAEIYPQIQSLDNKDDIMRMIETSLGGDRGKNYWNRRKMQDSGVCITCGTDLPLMLPDIPESVYCAAGGYFKDGKSYNVQNMLTVGEL
;
A
#
# COMPACT_ATOMS: atom_id res chain seq x y z
N GLN A 1 -20.35 -3.78 19.08
CA GLN A 1 -19.59 -3.16 20.19
C GLN A 1 -18.09 -3.15 19.91
N LYS A 2 -17.47 -4.30 19.54
CA LYS A 2 -16.02 -4.40 19.29
C LYS A 2 -15.51 -3.36 18.30
N TYR A 3 -16.19 -3.17 17.17
CA TYR A 3 -15.80 -2.17 16.16
C TYR A 3 -15.80 -0.73 16.72
N LYS A 4 -16.77 -0.39 17.60
CA LYS A 4 -16.79 0.91 18.29
C LYS A 4 -15.59 1.08 19.23
N ASP A 5 -15.18 0.01 19.89
CA ASP A 5 -14.03 0.03 20.80
C ASP A 5 -12.72 0.19 20.02
N ASP A 6 -12.60 -0.48 18.86
CA ASP A 6 -11.46 -0.32 17.95
C ASP A 6 -11.38 1.11 17.39
N ILE A 7 -12.49 1.69 16.91
CA ILE A 7 -12.56 3.08 16.48
C ILE A 7 -12.14 4.04 17.60
N LYS A 8 -12.63 3.82 18.81
CA LYS A 8 -12.25 4.64 19.97
C LYS A 8 -10.76 4.55 20.28
N MET A 9 -10.19 3.37 20.19
CA MET A 9 -8.76 3.15 20.38
C MET A 9 -7.95 3.89 19.30
N LEU A 10 -8.33 3.78 18.01
CA LEU A 10 -7.69 4.48 16.91
C LEU A 10 -7.78 6.00 17.06
N ASN A 11 -8.97 6.53 17.41
CA ASN A 11 -9.17 7.95 17.65
C ASN A 11 -8.32 8.48 18.79
N SER A 12 -8.13 7.68 19.87
CA SER A 12 -7.26 8.08 21.00
C SER A 12 -5.78 8.21 20.60
N ARG A 13 -5.41 7.64 19.44
CA ARG A 13 -4.07 7.74 18.83
C ARG A 13 -3.99 8.78 17.72
N GLY A 14 -5.03 9.62 17.54
CA GLY A 14 -5.08 10.64 16.51
C GLY A 14 -5.50 10.16 15.13
N ILE A 15 -5.86 8.90 14.97
CA ILE A 15 -6.33 8.34 13.69
C ILE A 15 -7.81 8.70 13.50
N THR A 16 -8.13 9.40 12.43
CA THR A 16 -9.48 9.88 12.09
C THR A 16 -10.00 9.36 10.76
N ALA A 17 -9.17 8.64 10.02
CA ALA A 17 -9.53 8.00 8.75
C ALA A 17 -8.78 6.68 8.59
N ILE A 18 -9.45 5.69 8.04
CA ILE A 18 -8.87 4.39 7.70
C ILE A 18 -9.28 3.97 6.29
N LYS A 19 -8.44 3.18 5.67
CA LYS A 19 -8.79 2.35 4.52
C LYS A 19 -9.05 0.93 5.05
N GLU A 20 -10.28 0.47 4.89
CA GLU A 20 -10.68 -0.90 5.24
C GLU A 20 -10.61 -1.78 4.01
N ILE A 21 -9.86 -2.87 4.08
CA ILE A 21 -9.76 -3.85 3.01
C ILE A 21 -10.68 -5.02 3.35
N GLY A 22 -11.85 -5.05 2.73
CA GLY A 22 -12.84 -6.09 2.95
C GLY A 22 -12.63 -7.30 2.07
N TYR A 23 -12.79 -8.46 2.65
CA TYR A 23 -12.82 -9.74 1.94
C TYR A 23 -14.27 -10.01 1.47
N ASP A 24 -14.79 -9.17 0.57
CA ASP A 24 -16.08 -9.32 -0.13
C ASP A 24 -17.25 -9.71 0.77
N ASP A 25 -17.53 -8.87 1.77
CA ASP A 25 -18.61 -9.05 2.76
C ASP A 25 -18.52 -10.38 3.55
N TYR A 26 -17.36 -11.01 3.51
CA TYR A 26 -17.08 -12.31 4.13
C TYR A 26 -17.55 -12.41 5.59
N SER A 27 -17.52 -11.31 6.33
CA SER A 27 -17.88 -11.24 7.76
C SER A 27 -19.06 -10.31 8.05
N GLY A 28 -19.74 -9.80 7.02
CA GLY A 28 -20.81 -8.82 7.18
C GLY A 28 -20.34 -7.45 7.71
N PHE A 29 -19.03 -7.14 7.66
CA PHE A 29 -18.49 -5.90 8.22
C PHE A 29 -19.06 -4.65 7.55
N ALA A 30 -19.34 -4.70 6.26
CA ALA A 30 -19.95 -3.60 5.52
C ALA A 30 -21.32 -3.23 6.08
N SER A 31 -22.13 -4.22 6.47
CA SER A 31 -23.42 -3.99 7.13
C SER A 31 -23.24 -3.36 8.51
N VAL A 32 -22.26 -3.82 9.29
CA VAL A 32 -21.94 -3.22 10.60
C VAL A 32 -21.52 -1.75 10.46
N LEU A 33 -20.68 -1.42 9.47
CA LEU A 33 -20.28 -0.04 9.19
C LEU A 33 -21.48 0.83 8.79
N LYS A 34 -22.36 0.29 7.96
CA LYS A 34 -23.59 0.99 7.54
C LYS A 34 -24.51 1.26 8.74
N ASP A 35 -24.72 0.29 9.62
CA ASP A 35 -25.51 0.47 10.83
C ASP A 35 -24.92 1.54 11.76
N LEU A 36 -23.58 1.62 11.85
CA LEU A 36 -22.90 2.65 12.63
C LEU A 36 -23.05 4.03 12.01
N GLU A 37 -22.96 4.14 10.69
CA GLU A 37 -23.21 5.39 9.94
C GLU A 37 -24.66 5.85 10.14
N ASP A 38 -25.65 4.99 9.90
CA ASP A 38 -27.06 5.31 9.98
C ASP A 38 -27.52 5.70 11.39
N SER A 39 -26.83 5.16 12.40
CA SER A 39 -27.07 5.53 13.82
C SER A 39 -26.25 6.72 14.29
N ASP A 40 -25.57 7.45 13.40
CA ASP A 40 -24.63 8.54 13.73
C ASP A 40 -23.57 8.15 14.79
N SER A 41 -23.19 6.87 14.76
CA SER A 41 -22.23 6.28 15.70
C SER A 41 -20.86 6.01 15.08
N LEU A 42 -20.68 6.25 13.77
CA LEU A 42 -19.42 6.07 13.08
C LEU A 42 -18.55 7.33 13.20
N ASN A 43 -17.71 7.37 14.21
CA ASN A 43 -16.77 8.48 14.46
C ASN A 43 -15.41 8.21 13.80
N MET A 44 -15.40 7.82 12.52
CA MET A 44 -14.21 7.52 11.73
C MET A 44 -14.58 7.63 10.25
N ARG A 45 -13.74 8.26 9.44
CA ARG A 45 -13.88 8.15 7.99
C ARG A 45 -13.35 6.80 7.55
N VAL A 46 -14.18 6.02 6.85
CA VAL A 46 -13.85 4.67 6.40
C VAL A 46 -14.01 4.58 4.90
N SER A 47 -12.89 4.37 4.20
CA SER A 47 -12.86 4.06 2.77
C SER A 47 -12.74 2.55 2.58
N VAL A 48 -13.77 1.92 2.07
CA VAL A 48 -13.81 0.47 1.87
C VAL A 48 -13.29 0.11 0.48
N LEU A 49 -12.42 -0.90 0.42
CA LEU A 49 -11.98 -1.55 -0.80
C LEU A 49 -12.27 -3.04 -0.72
N SER A 50 -12.82 -3.61 -1.78
CA SER A 50 -12.99 -5.06 -1.92
C SER A 50 -11.65 -5.72 -2.23
N GLN A 51 -11.34 -6.83 -1.56
CA GLN A 51 -10.19 -7.67 -1.86
C GLN A 51 -10.66 -9.11 -2.12
N PRO A 52 -11.03 -9.45 -3.36
CA PRO A 52 -11.43 -10.81 -3.70
C PRO A 52 -10.27 -11.78 -3.51
N VAL A 53 -10.56 -12.94 -2.92
CA VAL A 53 -9.58 -14.01 -2.67
C VAL A 53 -9.97 -15.24 -3.47
N GLY A 54 -9.08 -15.65 -4.38
CA GLY A 54 -9.31 -16.84 -5.24
C GLY A 54 -10.26 -16.61 -6.40
N GLU A 55 -10.84 -15.40 -6.52
CA GLU A 55 -11.76 -15.01 -7.58
C GLU A 55 -11.34 -13.69 -8.23
N GLY A 56 -11.91 -13.36 -9.38
CA GLY A 56 -11.75 -12.05 -10.03
C GLY A 56 -12.55 -10.95 -9.31
N ILE A 57 -12.28 -9.70 -9.66
CA ILE A 57 -13.11 -8.58 -9.18
C ILE A 57 -14.54 -8.70 -9.72
N ASN A 58 -15.50 -8.24 -8.93
CA ASN A 58 -16.91 -8.18 -9.33
C ASN A 58 -17.34 -6.70 -9.41
N ILE A 59 -17.51 -6.20 -10.64
CA ILE A 59 -17.88 -4.80 -10.89
C ILE A 59 -19.32 -4.49 -10.45
N ASP A 60 -20.24 -5.43 -10.61
CA ASP A 60 -21.63 -5.21 -10.21
C ASP A 60 -21.77 -5.16 -8.69
N TYR A 61 -21.06 -6.03 -7.97
CA TYR A 61 -20.89 -5.92 -6.52
C TYR A 61 -20.30 -4.55 -6.12
N GLY A 62 -19.25 -4.09 -6.81
CA GLY A 62 -18.67 -2.78 -6.55
C GLY A 62 -19.65 -1.62 -6.73
N LYS A 63 -20.52 -1.67 -7.76
CA LYS A 63 -21.58 -0.66 -7.98
C LYS A 63 -22.62 -0.69 -6.85
N GLU A 64 -23.08 -1.89 -6.47
CA GLU A 64 -24.01 -2.06 -5.34
C GLU A 64 -23.43 -1.51 -4.04
N MET A 65 -22.16 -1.87 -3.75
CA MET A 65 -21.49 -1.40 -2.54
C MET A 65 -21.26 0.11 -2.53
N ARG A 66 -20.98 0.73 -3.69
CA ARG A 66 -20.85 2.18 -3.82
C ARG A 66 -22.16 2.90 -3.50
N GLU A 67 -23.31 2.35 -3.90
CA GLU A 67 -24.62 2.88 -3.56
C GLU A 67 -24.94 2.69 -2.07
N LYS A 68 -24.67 1.49 -1.55
CA LYS A 68 -24.94 1.12 -0.15
C LYS A 68 -24.09 1.90 0.84
N LEU A 69 -22.80 2.10 0.54
CA LEU A 69 -21.82 2.75 1.42
C LEU A 69 -21.52 4.19 0.95
N ASN A 70 -22.54 4.96 0.63
CA ASN A 70 -22.41 6.35 0.23
C ASN A 70 -22.88 7.27 1.36
N GLY A 71 -22.10 7.35 2.42
CA GLY A 71 -22.41 8.12 3.63
C GLY A 71 -21.51 9.34 3.82
N LYS A 72 -21.65 10.00 4.97
CA LYS A 72 -20.82 11.14 5.38
C LYS A 72 -19.40 10.70 5.75
N CYS A 73 -19.28 9.56 6.41
CA CYS A 73 -18.03 9.00 6.91
C CYS A 73 -17.66 7.67 6.23
N LEU A 74 -18.55 7.06 5.49
CA LEU A 74 -18.39 5.75 4.89
C LEU A 74 -18.49 5.83 3.38
N SER A 75 -17.52 5.28 2.66
CA SER A 75 -17.53 5.20 1.20
C SER A 75 -16.96 3.88 0.70
N PHE A 76 -17.45 3.39 -0.43
CA PHE A 76 -16.82 2.31 -1.19
C PHE A 76 -16.02 2.91 -2.34
N GLU A 77 -14.71 2.69 -2.34
CA GLU A 77 -13.78 3.34 -3.26
C GLU A 77 -13.37 2.45 -4.45
N GLY A 78 -13.35 1.13 -4.26
CA GLY A 78 -12.90 0.21 -5.31
C GLY A 78 -12.30 -1.09 -4.79
N TYR A 79 -11.13 -1.45 -5.32
CA TYR A 79 -10.54 -2.76 -5.12
C TYR A 79 -9.11 -2.70 -4.61
N ASN A 80 -8.70 -3.75 -3.92
CA ASN A 80 -7.33 -4.02 -3.54
C ASN A 80 -6.94 -5.43 -3.99
N ARG A 81 -5.68 -5.63 -4.35
CA ARG A 81 -5.17 -6.97 -4.66
C ARG A 81 -3.68 -7.09 -4.32
N MET A 82 -3.33 -8.24 -3.81
CA MET A 82 -1.93 -8.66 -3.69
C MET A 82 -1.37 -8.97 -5.07
N THR A 83 -0.16 -8.51 -5.34
CA THR A 83 0.59 -8.91 -6.54
C THR A 83 1.73 -9.85 -6.14
N ASP A 84 2.91 -9.32 -5.85
CA ASP A 84 4.02 -10.09 -5.32
C ASP A 84 3.97 -10.19 -3.78
N ARG A 85 5.00 -10.75 -3.17
CA ARG A 85 5.11 -10.95 -1.73
C ARG A 85 6.54 -10.63 -1.24
N GLY A 86 6.87 -11.09 -0.02
CA GLY A 86 8.10 -10.76 0.69
C GLY A 86 9.41 -11.03 -0.07
N ILE A 87 10.23 -10.00 -0.22
CA ILE A 87 11.58 -10.08 -0.81
C ILE A 87 12.46 -11.08 -0.04
N ALA A 88 12.35 -11.14 1.28
CA ALA A 88 13.08 -12.07 2.13
C ALA A 88 12.84 -13.56 1.77
N ARG A 89 11.71 -13.87 1.14
CA ARG A 89 11.33 -15.23 0.70
C ARG A 89 11.55 -15.46 -0.79
N PHE A 90 12.17 -14.52 -1.50
CA PHE A 90 12.33 -14.53 -2.95
C PHE A 90 10.98 -14.52 -3.72
N LEU A 91 9.97 -13.95 -3.11
CA LEU A 91 8.61 -13.83 -3.66
C LEU A 91 8.29 -12.40 -4.13
N GLY A 92 9.10 -11.41 -3.77
CA GLY A 92 9.05 -10.08 -4.35
C GLY A 92 9.55 -10.13 -5.80
N GLU A 93 8.79 -9.57 -6.74
CA GLU A 93 9.22 -9.55 -8.13
C GLU A 93 10.25 -8.45 -8.38
N LEU A 94 11.45 -8.84 -8.80
CA LEU A 94 12.57 -7.95 -9.05
C LEU A 94 12.80 -7.76 -10.54
N ILE A 95 13.32 -6.59 -10.92
CA ILE A 95 13.79 -6.32 -12.29
C ILE A 95 15.03 -7.15 -12.60
N GLU A 96 15.99 -7.18 -11.68
CA GLU A 96 17.21 -7.98 -11.78
C GLU A 96 17.12 -9.19 -10.84
N PRO A 97 17.71 -10.35 -11.22
CA PRO A 97 17.65 -11.55 -10.40
C PRO A 97 18.14 -11.33 -8.96
N TYR A 98 17.60 -12.11 -8.06
CA TYR A 98 18.07 -12.18 -6.67
C TYR A 98 19.55 -12.52 -6.60
N ALA A 99 20.29 -11.86 -5.69
CA ALA A 99 21.73 -12.09 -5.55
C ALA A 99 22.04 -13.55 -5.16
N ALA A 100 21.28 -14.12 -4.23
CA ALA A 100 21.43 -15.51 -3.80
C ALA A 100 20.78 -16.54 -4.74
N LYS A 101 20.04 -16.11 -5.78
CA LYS A 101 19.37 -17.01 -6.73
C LYS A 101 19.53 -16.49 -8.16
N PRO A 102 20.69 -16.69 -8.80
CA PRO A 102 20.94 -16.24 -10.17
C PRO A 102 19.87 -16.73 -11.15
N GLY A 103 19.34 -15.84 -11.98
CA GLY A 103 18.30 -16.14 -12.95
C GLY A 103 16.87 -16.15 -12.41
N VAL A 104 16.66 -15.97 -11.09
CA VAL A 104 15.34 -15.92 -10.46
C VAL A 104 15.01 -14.48 -10.10
N THR A 105 13.92 -13.94 -10.64
CA THR A 105 13.38 -12.62 -10.31
C THR A 105 12.18 -12.71 -9.37
N CYS A 106 11.47 -13.84 -9.36
CA CYS A 106 10.39 -14.17 -8.44
C CYS A 106 10.20 -15.70 -8.44
N LEU A 107 9.98 -16.31 -7.28
CA LEU A 107 9.71 -17.76 -7.20
C LEU A 107 8.24 -18.12 -7.52
N GLU A 108 7.31 -17.21 -7.27
CA GLU A 108 5.90 -17.36 -7.59
C GLU A 108 5.49 -16.25 -8.56
N PRO A 109 5.51 -16.51 -9.88
CA PRO A 109 5.16 -15.52 -10.89
C PRO A 109 3.76 -14.96 -10.70
N VAL A 110 3.63 -13.65 -10.89
CA VAL A 110 2.35 -12.92 -10.81
C VAL A 110 1.64 -13.02 -12.15
N ASP A 111 0.32 -13.24 -12.14
CA ASP A 111 -0.52 -13.18 -13.34
C ASP A 111 -0.81 -11.71 -13.72
N TRP A 112 0.15 -11.09 -14.40
CA TRP A 112 0.05 -9.68 -14.80
C TRP A 112 -1.04 -9.41 -15.82
N GLU A 113 -1.42 -10.41 -16.66
CA GLU A 113 -2.51 -10.25 -17.62
C GLU A 113 -3.85 -10.12 -16.91
N LEU A 114 -4.08 -10.94 -15.89
CA LEU A 114 -5.27 -10.85 -15.04
C LEU A 114 -5.30 -9.51 -14.28
N ILE A 115 -4.20 -9.13 -13.63
CA ILE A 115 -4.10 -7.87 -12.86
C ILE A 115 -4.37 -6.65 -13.77
N GLU A 116 -3.81 -6.64 -14.97
CA GLU A 116 -4.05 -5.56 -15.93
C GLU A 116 -5.52 -5.49 -16.34
N LYS A 117 -6.10 -6.61 -16.75
CA LYS A 117 -7.51 -6.70 -17.15
C LYS A 117 -8.44 -6.15 -16.05
N GLU A 118 -8.25 -6.62 -14.83
CA GLU A 118 -9.06 -6.20 -13.69
C GLU A 118 -8.88 -4.71 -13.35
N THR A 119 -7.65 -4.23 -13.34
CA THR A 119 -7.34 -2.83 -13.03
C THR A 119 -7.95 -1.89 -14.05
N VAL A 120 -7.80 -2.19 -15.34
CA VAL A 120 -8.35 -1.36 -16.42
C VAL A 120 -9.88 -1.41 -16.41
N GLU A 121 -10.48 -2.55 -16.11
CA GLU A 121 -11.93 -2.69 -16.00
C GLU A 121 -12.49 -1.91 -14.80
N ALA A 122 -11.86 -2.00 -13.64
CA ALA A 122 -12.22 -1.21 -12.47
C ALA A 122 -12.11 0.29 -12.76
N ASP A 123 -11.01 0.73 -13.39
CA ASP A 123 -10.80 2.13 -13.76
C ASP A 123 -11.88 2.65 -14.70
N LYS A 124 -12.26 1.90 -15.75
CA LYS A 124 -13.35 2.27 -16.67
C LYS A 124 -14.68 2.50 -15.97
N ASN A 125 -14.93 1.76 -14.89
CA ASN A 125 -16.12 1.87 -14.06
C ASN A 125 -15.98 2.91 -12.94
N GLY A 126 -14.91 3.69 -12.91
CA GLY A 126 -14.70 4.77 -11.95
C GLY A 126 -14.24 4.29 -10.56
N PHE A 127 -13.71 3.08 -10.44
CA PHE A 127 -13.15 2.56 -9.20
C PHE A 127 -11.64 2.77 -9.13
N ARG A 128 -11.15 3.12 -7.92
CA ARG A 128 -9.72 3.06 -7.66
C ARG A 128 -9.28 1.60 -7.52
N PHE A 129 -8.01 1.37 -7.77
CA PHE A 129 -7.37 0.09 -7.51
C PHE A 129 -6.09 0.32 -6.69
N ALA A 130 -5.95 -0.37 -5.58
CA ALA A 130 -4.73 -0.40 -4.79
C ALA A 130 -4.04 -1.76 -5.01
N LEU A 131 -2.79 -1.74 -5.43
CA LEU A 131 -2.00 -2.94 -5.73
C LEU A 131 -0.80 -3.01 -4.79
N HIS A 132 -0.70 -4.12 -4.06
CA HIS A 132 0.42 -4.40 -3.16
C HIS A 132 1.66 -4.74 -3.98
N CYS A 133 2.80 -4.08 -3.73
CA CYS A 133 4.07 -4.38 -4.37
C CYS A 133 5.22 -4.25 -3.38
N GLN A 134 6.05 -5.28 -3.27
CA GLN A 134 7.29 -5.23 -2.49
C GLN A 134 8.54 -5.11 -3.37
N GLY A 135 8.62 -5.82 -4.48
CA GLY A 135 9.74 -5.76 -5.41
C GLY A 135 9.61 -4.68 -6.49
N ASP A 136 10.74 -4.18 -6.97
CA ASP A 136 10.81 -3.15 -8.01
C ASP A 136 10.28 -3.60 -9.38
N GLY A 137 10.31 -4.90 -9.67
CA GLY A 137 9.68 -5.49 -10.85
C GLY A 137 8.16 -5.38 -10.78
N ALA A 138 7.55 -5.73 -9.63
CA ALA A 138 6.11 -5.58 -9.41
C ALA A 138 5.69 -4.11 -9.51
N VAL A 139 6.42 -3.18 -8.88
CA VAL A 139 6.17 -1.74 -9.01
C VAL A 139 6.17 -1.30 -10.47
N ARG A 140 7.15 -1.74 -11.26
CA ARG A 140 7.24 -1.44 -12.70
C ARG A 140 6.03 -1.94 -13.48
N HIS A 141 5.61 -3.18 -13.25
CA HIS A 141 4.41 -3.75 -13.88
C HIS A 141 3.17 -2.94 -13.55
N VAL A 142 2.97 -2.62 -12.28
CA VAL A 142 1.82 -1.84 -11.84
C VAL A 142 1.81 -0.42 -12.44
N VAL A 143 2.95 0.25 -12.51
CA VAL A 143 3.06 1.56 -13.16
C VAL A 143 2.72 1.46 -14.65
N ASN A 144 3.18 0.41 -15.36
CA ASN A 144 2.83 0.15 -16.75
C ASN A 144 1.32 -0.03 -16.93
N ILE A 145 0.66 -0.73 -16.00
CA ILE A 145 -0.79 -0.92 -16.00
C ILE A 145 -1.52 0.41 -15.76
N TYR A 146 -1.09 1.20 -14.78
CA TYR A 146 -1.71 2.49 -14.48
C TYR A 146 -1.54 3.50 -15.62
N GLU A 147 -0.49 3.39 -16.42
CA GLU A 147 -0.36 4.20 -17.66
C GLU A 147 -1.45 3.92 -18.69
N LYS A 148 -2.12 2.77 -18.62
CA LYS A 148 -3.26 2.41 -19.48
C LYS A 148 -4.62 2.91 -18.94
N CYS A 149 -4.67 3.31 -17.68
CA CYS A 149 -5.87 3.83 -17.02
C CYS A 149 -6.19 5.26 -17.46
N ARG A 150 -7.42 5.72 -17.19
CA ARG A 150 -7.92 7.03 -17.59
C ARG A 150 -7.21 8.17 -16.88
N LYS A 151 -6.93 9.23 -17.64
CA LYS A 151 -6.21 10.41 -17.16
C LYS A 151 -6.93 11.72 -17.50
N ALA A 152 -6.78 12.70 -16.63
CA ALA A 152 -7.14 14.09 -16.89
C ALA A 152 -5.93 14.98 -16.55
N GLY A 153 -5.50 15.84 -17.49
CA GLY A 153 -4.30 16.64 -17.29
C GLY A 153 -3.02 15.83 -17.06
N GLY A 154 -2.94 14.62 -17.63
CA GLY A 154 -1.81 13.70 -17.46
C GLY A 154 -1.82 12.87 -16.17
N LYS A 155 -2.72 13.14 -15.23
CA LYS A 155 -2.84 12.41 -13.95
C LYS A 155 -4.02 11.45 -13.96
N LEU A 156 -3.89 10.36 -13.21
CA LEU A 156 -4.94 9.35 -13.02
C LEU A 156 -6.19 9.97 -12.37
N ILE A 157 -7.37 9.65 -12.92
CA ILE A 157 -8.65 10.15 -12.42
C ILE A 157 -9.03 9.46 -11.10
N ASN A 158 -8.83 8.14 -11.02
CA ASN A 158 -9.37 7.31 -9.94
C ASN A 158 -8.40 7.10 -8.75
N ARG A 159 -7.34 7.91 -8.63
CA ARG A 159 -6.45 7.90 -7.46
C ARG A 159 -5.90 6.51 -7.13
N HIS A 160 -5.45 5.76 -8.13
CA HIS A 160 -4.85 4.45 -7.92
C HIS A 160 -3.63 4.53 -6.99
N ALA A 161 -3.40 3.45 -6.23
CA ALA A 161 -2.34 3.40 -5.24
C ALA A 161 -1.47 2.15 -5.39
N ILE A 162 -0.23 2.26 -4.93
CA ILE A 162 0.64 1.11 -4.68
C ILE A 162 0.91 1.05 -3.18
N THR A 163 0.71 -0.12 -2.59
CA THR A 163 0.92 -0.35 -1.15
C THR A 163 2.24 -1.06 -0.89
N ASP A 164 2.78 -0.93 0.30
CA ASP A 164 4.08 -1.42 0.79
C ASP A 164 5.28 -0.66 0.22
N LEU A 165 5.63 -0.83 -1.05
CA LEU A 165 6.74 -0.11 -1.70
C LEU A 165 8.08 -0.24 -0.95
N GLU A 166 8.43 -1.46 -0.54
CA GLU A 166 9.68 -1.69 0.21
C GLU A 166 10.91 -1.43 -0.65
N TYR A 167 10.94 -2.01 -1.85
CA TYR A 167 12.03 -1.86 -2.79
C TYR A 167 11.52 -1.36 -4.14
N SER A 168 12.04 -0.22 -4.61
CA SER A 168 11.52 0.44 -5.80
C SER A 168 12.62 1.10 -6.63
N ASN A 169 12.49 1.01 -7.95
CA ASN A 169 13.41 1.68 -8.88
C ASN A 169 13.11 3.19 -8.95
N PRO A 170 14.11 4.07 -8.80
CA PRO A 170 13.93 5.53 -8.85
C PRO A 170 13.20 6.05 -10.09
N ALA A 171 13.41 5.44 -11.26
CA ALA A 171 12.73 5.87 -12.50
C ALA A 171 11.22 5.56 -12.46
N ASP A 172 10.81 4.48 -11.81
CA ASP A 172 9.39 4.15 -11.66
C ASP A 172 8.71 5.05 -10.63
N LEU A 173 9.43 5.50 -9.59
CA LEU A 173 8.93 6.52 -8.65
C LEU A 173 8.68 7.86 -9.34
N GLU A 174 9.54 8.28 -10.29
CA GLU A 174 9.30 9.47 -11.12
C GLU A 174 8.04 9.34 -11.98
N ARG A 175 7.80 8.15 -12.54
CA ARG A 175 6.58 7.87 -13.31
C ARG A 175 5.33 7.93 -12.41
N MET A 176 5.41 7.36 -11.19
CA MET A 176 4.33 7.46 -10.20
C MET A 176 3.97 8.91 -9.88
N GLY A 177 4.95 9.77 -9.64
CA GLY A 177 4.73 11.20 -9.38
C GLY A 177 4.05 11.91 -10.55
N ARG A 178 4.52 11.67 -11.79
CA ARG A 178 3.89 12.22 -13.00
C ARG A 178 2.44 11.77 -13.18
N LEU A 179 2.15 10.49 -12.91
CA LEU A 179 0.81 9.92 -13.03
C LEU A 179 -0.12 10.31 -11.87
N GLY A 180 0.41 10.77 -10.74
CA GLY A 180 -0.34 11.00 -9.52
C GLY A 180 -0.76 9.70 -8.80
N VAL A 181 0.07 8.66 -8.90
CA VAL A 181 -0.10 7.42 -8.12
C VAL A 181 0.16 7.71 -6.65
N ILE A 182 -0.66 7.14 -5.77
CA ILE A 182 -0.49 7.25 -4.32
C ILE A 182 0.42 6.13 -3.82
N ALA A 183 1.40 6.47 -3.00
CA ALA A 183 2.21 5.52 -2.26
C ALA A 183 1.62 5.34 -0.86
N GLU A 184 1.16 4.14 -0.55
CA GLU A 184 0.66 3.77 0.78
C GLU A 184 1.74 2.93 1.46
N ILE A 185 2.58 3.56 2.28
CA ILE A 185 3.74 2.94 2.90
C ILE A 185 3.52 2.67 4.39
N TYR A 186 4.32 1.78 4.96
CA TYR A 186 4.25 1.38 6.37
C TYR A 186 5.57 1.68 7.10
N PRO A 187 5.87 2.95 7.46
CA PRO A 187 7.14 3.31 8.09
C PRO A 187 7.42 2.55 9.38
N GLN A 188 6.38 2.32 10.18
CA GLN A 188 6.46 1.64 11.48
C GLN A 188 6.92 0.18 11.36
N ILE A 189 6.91 -0.43 10.16
CA ILE A 189 7.40 -1.79 9.93
C ILE A 189 8.87 -1.96 10.36
N GLN A 190 9.66 -0.88 10.32
CA GLN A 190 11.03 -0.90 10.80
C GLN A 190 11.16 -1.23 12.29
N SER A 191 10.09 -1.04 13.08
CA SER A 191 10.08 -1.39 14.50
C SER A 191 9.95 -2.89 14.77
N LEU A 192 9.57 -3.68 13.78
CA LEU A 192 9.42 -5.15 13.93
C LEU A 192 10.78 -5.87 13.95
N ASP A 193 11.79 -5.30 13.31
CA ASP A 193 13.10 -5.90 13.13
C ASP A 193 14.23 -5.05 13.72
N ASN A 194 15.44 -5.57 13.67
CA ASN A 194 16.66 -4.84 13.94
C ASN A 194 17.46 -4.64 12.65
N LYS A 195 18.37 -3.66 12.68
CA LYS A 195 19.18 -3.31 11.52
C LYS A 195 19.97 -4.50 10.96
N ASP A 196 20.58 -5.31 11.83
CA ASP A 196 21.51 -6.35 11.40
C ASP A 196 20.78 -7.48 10.64
N ASP A 197 19.55 -7.80 11.02
CA ASP A 197 18.70 -8.78 10.32
C ASP A 197 18.23 -8.25 8.96
N ILE A 198 17.79 -6.99 8.90
CA ILE A 198 17.40 -6.35 7.63
C ILE A 198 18.60 -6.22 6.68
N MET A 199 19.79 -5.83 7.17
CA MET A 199 21.00 -5.77 6.35
C MET A 199 21.37 -7.13 5.77
N ARG A 200 21.27 -8.19 6.59
CA ARG A 200 21.51 -9.57 6.12
C ARG A 200 20.51 -9.99 5.05
N MET A 201 19.23 -9.65 5.24
CA MET A 201 18.18 -9.93 4.26
C MET A 201 18.45 -9.20 2.95
N ILE A 202 18.76 -7.91 3.00
CA ILE A 202 19.06 -7.08 1.82
C ILE A 202 20.28 -7.61 1.08
N GLU A 203 21.37 -7.92 1.80
CA GLU A 203 22.59 -8.45 1.19
C GLU A 203 22.33 -9.80 0.51
N THR A 204 21.58 -10.69 1.16
CA THR A 204 21.22 -12.00 0.62
C THR A 204 20.30 -11.88 -0.60
N SER A 205 19.32 -10.98 -0.55
CA SER A 205 18.28 -10.88 -1.59
C SER A 205 18.70 -9.98 -2.75
N LEU A 206 19.24 -8.81 -2.44
CA LEU A 206 19.53 -7.77 -3.43
C LEU A 206 21.03 -7.64 -3.75
N GLY A 207 21.90 -7.99 -2.79
CA GLY A 207 23.33 -7.71 -2.87
C GLY A 207 23.65 -6.22 -2.66
N GLY A 208 24.94 -5.93 -2.44
CA GLY A 208 25.48 -4.65 -2.00
C GLY A 208 24.77 -3.35 -2.44
N ASP A 209 25.03 -2.92 -3.67
CA ASP A 209 24.57 -1.57 -4.09
C ASP A 209 23.07 -1.40 -4.27
N ARG A 210 22.32 -2.48 -4.54
CA ARG A 210 20.88 -2.38 -4.78
C ARG A 210 20.08 -1.99 -3.54
N GLY A 211 20.57 -2.37 -2.35
CA GLY A 211 19.95 -2.05 -1.07
C GLY A 211 19.76 -0.53 -0.81
N LYS A 212 20.49 0.34 -1.51
CA LYS A 212 20.32 1.80 -1.40
C LYS A 212 18.93 2.29 -1.83
N ASN A 213 18.18 1.50 -2.60
CA ASN A 213 16.83 1.83 -3.03
C ASN A 213 15.74 1.22 -2.11
N TYR A 214 16.14 0.55 -1.03
CA TYR A 214 15.20 0.00 -0.04
C TYR A 214 14.61 1.16 0.79
N TRP A 215 13.27 1.17 0.96
CA TRP A 215 12.51 2.27 1.58
C TRP A 215 12.88 3.65 1.02
N ASN A 216 12.84 3.82 -0.30
CA ASN A 216 13.28 5.04 -0.98
C ASN A 216 12.25 6.19 -0.90
N ARG A 217 11.87 6.57 0.33
CA ARG A 217 10.84 7.57 0.65
C ARG A 217 11.21 8.96 0.15
N ARG A 218 12.51 9.34 0.25
CA ARG A 218 13.01 10.62 -0.25
C ARG A 218 12.77 10.76 -1.76
N LYS A 219 13.09 9.72 -2.53
CA LYS A 219 12.85 9.75 -3.98
C LYS A 219 11.36 9.80 -4.33
N MET A 220 10.49 9.15 -3.55
CA MET A 220 9.04 9.29 -3.70
C MET A 220 8.63 10.75 -3.53
N GLN A 221 9.04 11.40 -2.44
CA GLN A 221 8.74 12.80 -2.14
C GLN A 221 9.27 13.75 -3.21
N ASP A 222 10.54 13.62 -3.57
CA ASP A 222 11.20 14.48 -4.57
C ASP A 222 10.59 14.32 -5.98
N SER A 223 9.98 13.19 -6.25
CA SER A 223 9.25 12.91 -7.50
C SER A 223 7.79 13.40 -7.49
N GLY A 224 7.32 13.98 -6.38
CA GLY A 224 5.95 14.47 -6.24
C GLY A 224 4.91 13.36 -6.08
N VAL A 225 5.31 12.18 -5.60
CA VAL A 225 4.39 11.10 -5.24
C VAL A 225 3.64 11.50 -3.98
N CYS A 226 2.31 11.34 -3.98
CA CYS A 226 1.51 11.51 -2.77
C CYS A 226 1.76 10.32 -1.84
N ILE A 227 2.40 10.56 -0.69
CA ILE A 227 2.72 9.53 0.30
C ILE A 227 1.65 9.52 1.39
N THR A 228 1.17 8.35 1.74
CA THR A 228 0.33 8.11 2.92
C THR A 228 0.97 7.04 3.80
N CYS A 229 0.85 7.20 5.12
CA CYS A 229 1.45 6.27 6.08
C CYS A 229 0.35 5.43 6.75
N GLY A 230 0.53 4.13 6.75
CA GLY A 230 -0.32 3.16 7.43
C GLY A 230 0.47 2.22 8.32
N THR A 231 -0.18 1.22 8.88
CA THR A 231 0.43 0.24 9.80
C THR A 231 0.06 -1.20 9.49
N ASP A 232 -0.74 -1.43 8.46
CA ASP A 232 -1.23 -2.77 8.12
C ASP A 232 -1.85 -3.48 9.35
N LEU A 233 -2.75 -2.76 10.05
CA LEU A 233 -3.46 -3.33 11.20
C LEU A 233 -4.19 -4.63 10.80
N PRO A 234 -4.05 -5.74 11.53
CA PRO A 234 -3.55 -5.88 12.91
C PRO A 234 -2.05 -6.18 13.05
N LEU A 235 -1.25 -6.10 11.98
CA LEU A 235 0.19 -6.36 12.07
C LEU A 235 0.86 -5.44 13.09
N MET A 236 0.55 -4.14 13.03
CA MET A 236 1.03 -3.16 14.00
C MET A 236 -0.12 -2.28 14.49
N LEU A 237 -0.12 -1.97 15.79
CA LEU A 237 -0.99 -0.93 16.31
C LEU A 237 -0.44 0.44 15.89
N PRO A 238 -1.27 1.36 15.36
CA PRO A 238 -0.82 2.66 14.93
C PRO A 238 -0.17 3.45 16.09
N ASP A 239 1.05 3.93 15.85
CA ASP A 239 1.78 4.85 16.72
C ASP A 239 2.40 5.93 15.84
N ILE A 240 1.82 7.14 15.89
CA ILE A 240 2.27 8.25 15.03
C ILE A 240 3.70 8.68 15.38
N PRO A 241 4.10 8.89 16.65
CA PRO A 241 5.48 9.14 17.02
C PRO A 241 6.46 8.09 16.50
N GLU A 242 6.15 6.80 16.62
CA GLU A 242 7.00 5.72 16.11
C GLU A 242 7.08 5.74 14.59
N SER A 243 5.96 5.96 13.89
CA SER A 243 5.94 6.10 12.43
C SER A 243 6.82 7.26 11.95
N VAL A 244 6.75 8.42 12.65
CA VAL A 244 7.62 9.57 12.37
C VAL A 244 9.09 9.23 12.66
N TYR A 245 9.38 8.57 13.76
CA TYR A 245 10.74 8.13 14.13
C TYR A 245 11.35 7.22 13.06
N CYS A 246 10.60 6.24 12.58
CA CYS A 246 11.03 5.36 11.49
C CYS A 246 11.15 6.09 10.16
N ALA A 247 10.19 6.95 9.81
CA ALA A 247 10.16 7.60 8.49
C ALA A 247 11.16 8.75 8.34
N ALA A 248 11.39 9.53 9.40
CA ALA A 248 12.31 10.69 9.39
C ALA A 248 13.75 10.30 9.72
N GLY A 249 13.95 9.34 10.63
CA GLY A 249 15.28 8.93 11.07
C GLY A 249 15.82 7.67 10.43
N GLY A 250 14.95 6.87 9.80
CA GLY A 250 15.31 5.54 9.32
C GLY A 250 15.71 4.60 10.45
N TYR A 251 15.18 4.84 11.66
CA TYR A 251 15.58 4.12 12.85
C TYR A 251 14.82 2.80 12.98
N PHE A 252 15.55 1.80 13.46
CA PHE A 252 15.03 0.55 13.98
C PHE A 252 14.75 0.65 15.47
N LYS A 253 14.11 -0.35 16.03
CA LYS A 253 13.81 -0.42 17.47
C LYS A 253 15.05 -0.34 18.35
N ASP A 254 16.20 -0.79 17.87
CA ASP A 254 17.49 -0.74 18.59
C ASP A 254 18.21 0.64 18.47
N GLY A 255 17.57 1.63 17.85
CA GLY A 255 18.10 2.97 17.66
C GLY A 255 19.14 3.10 16.53
N LYS A 256 19.48 2.01 15.85
CA LYS A 256 20.33 2.08 14.66
C LYS A 256 19.54 2.55 13.46
N SER A 257 20.18 3.23 12.52
CA SER A 257 19.53 3.73 11.28
C SER A 257 20.07 3.03 10.04
N TYR A 258 19.27 3.04 8.97
CA TYR A 258 19.62 2.56 7.66
C TYR A 258 19.04 3.45 6.55
N ASN A 259 19.78 3.63 5.46
CA ASN A 259 19.37 4.46 4.33
C ASN A 259 18.88 5.88 4.75
N VAL A 260 19.62 6.54 5.63
CA VAL A 260 19.25 7.87 6.15
C VAL A 260 19.00 8.88 5.02
N GLN A 261 19.71 8.75 3.89
CA GLN A 261 19.52 9.56 2.69
C GLN A 261 18.14 9.36 2.02
N ASN A 262 17.44 8.29 2.36
CA ASN A 262 16.10 7.98 1.83
C ASN A 262 14.97 8.48 2.73
N MET A 263 15.29 9.11 3.85
CA MET A 263 14.32 9.50 4.85
C MET A 263 13.64 10.83 4.50
N LEU A 264 12.45 11.01 5.05
CA LEU A 264 11.68 12.26 4.98
C LEU A 264 12.10 13.20 6.11
N THR A 265 11.81 14.47 5.99
CA THR A 265 11.90 15.40 7.12
C THR A 265 10.62 15.32 7.96
N VAL A 266 10.69 15.73 9.23
CA VAL A 266 9.50 15.78 10.11
C VAL A 266 8.42 16.71 9.55
N GLY A 267 8.81 17.76 8.81
CA GLY A 267 7.86 18.68 8.20
C GLY A 267 7.16 18.14 6.94
N GLU A 268 7.60 17.01 6.40
CA GLU A 268 7.01 16.30 5.24
C GLU A 268 6.11 15.14 5.68
N LEU A 269 6.10 14.81 6.96
CA LEU A 269 5.28 13.78 7.59
C LEU A 269 4.08 14.39 8.31
#